data_69557782711f946429d433179bfda48d
#
_entry.id   69557782711f946429d433179bfda48d
#
_cell.length_a   1.000
_cell.length_b   1.000
_cell.length_c   1.000
_cell.angle_alpha   90.00
_cell.angle_beta   90.00
_cell.angle_gamma   90.00
#
_symmetry.space_group_name_H-M   'P 1'
#
loop_
_entity.id
_entity.type
_entity.pdbx_description
1 polymer ?
#
loop_
_entity_poly.entity_id
_entity_poly.type
_entity_poly.pdbx_seq_one_letter_code
_entity_poly.pdbx_strand_id
1 'polypeptide(L)'
;MDALIGDLQERIKASGLPVDLIVVSDHGMIAFKDRNFVALDKMVDLQGVPEVGDHLYPETEAEKEKIYEELKVKDDPRFAVYRLKDVPAQLHYDGNAREGDPVVEPLEAVPVTVHANSAETRSKGDHGWDPQLMPDMKAIFYAEGPDVKPGVKVGTFENVNLYDFVAGLLGLKVGKNDGDKKVLQPVRR
;
A
#
# COMPACT_ATOMS: atom_id res chain seq x y z
N MET A 1 12.65 14.99 10.07
CA MET A 1 11.44 15.31 9.27
C MET A 1 10.54 16.30 10.00
N ASP A 2 10.13 16.04 11.22
CA ASP A 2 9.23 16.89 12.02
C ASP A 2 9.67 18.37 12.09
N ALA A 3 10.93 18.64 12.45
CA ALA A 3 11.48 20.00 12.48
C ALA A 3 11.41 20.74 11.13
N LEU A 4 11.52 20.02 10.01
CA LEU A 4 11.41 20.62 8.66
C LEU A 4 9.96 20.98 8.32
N ILE A 5 9.00 20.17 8.79
CA ILE A 5 7.56 20.49 8.66
C ILE A 5 7.23 21.73 9.49
N GLY A 6 7.76 21.82 10.73
CA GLY A 6 7.59 23.00 11.58
C GLY A 6 8.17 24.26 10.95
N ASP A 7 9.38 24.21 10.36
CA ASP A 7 9.97 25.36 9.64
C ASP A 7 9.11 25.76 8.42
N LEU A 8 8.55 24.80 7.69
CA LEU A 8 7.63 25.07 6.59
C LEU A 8 6.36 25.79 7.08
N GLN A 9 5.75 25.30 8.18
CA GLN A 9 4.57 25.93 8.77
C GLN A 9 4.83 27.39 9.18
N GLU A 10 5.97 27.66 9.83
CA GLU A 10 6.35 29.02 10.20
C GLU A 10 6.54 29.94 8.98
N ARG A 11 7.14 29.43 7.90
CA ARG A 11 7.31 30.19 6.65
C ARG A 11 5.98 30.49 5.96
N ILE A 12 5.07 29.50 5.91
CA ILE A 12 3.73 29.69 5.37
C ILE A 12 3.02 30.79 6.17
N LYS A 13 3.04 30.70 7.50
CA LYS A 13 2.43 31.72 8.37
C LYS A 13 3.04 33.11 8.17
N ALA A 14 4.35 33.20 8.06
CA ALA A 14 5.07 34.47 7.84
C ALA A 14 4.78 35.08 6.45
N SER A 15 4.42 34.28 5.46
CA SER A 15 4.07 34.78 4.12
C SER A 15 2.75 35.55 4.08
N GLY A 16 1.85 35.30 5.04
CA GLY A 16 0.50 35.89 5.07
C GLY A 16 -0.43 35.37 3.99
N LEU A 17 -0.02 34.37 3.24
CA LEU A 17 -0.85 33.75 2.20
C LEU A 17 -1.84 32.73 2.80
N PRO A 18 -3.05 32.60 2.22
CA PRO A 18 -4.02 31.59 2.62
C PRO A 18 -3.63 30.23 2.00
N VAL A 19 -2.83 29.45 2.73
CA VAL A 19 -2.31 28.15 2.26
C VAL A 19 -2.84 27.03 3.14
N ASP A 20 -3.42 26.02 2.53
CA ASP A 20 -3.67 24.74 3.16
C ASP A 20 -2.44 23.85 3.03
N LEU A 21 -1.92 23.37 4.15
CA LEU A 21 -0.83 22.41 4.22
C LEU A 21 -1.39 21.03 4.55
N ILE A 22 -1.11 20.05 3.70
CA ILE A 22 -1.47 18.66 3.90
C ILE A 22 -0.20 17.84 3.90
N VAL A 23 0.05 17.10 4.98
CA VAL A 23 1.18 16.18 5.12
C VAL A 23 0.65 14.76 5.17
N VAL A 24 1.08 13.95 4.22
CA VAL A 24 0.68 12.55 4.09
C VAL A 24 1.88 11.69 3.77
N SER A 25 1.81 10.41 4.10
CA SER A 25 2.65 9.37 3.50
C SER A 25 1.76 8.40 2.72
N ASP A 26 2.33 7.73 1.74
CA ASP A 26 1.68 6.68 0.95
C ASP A 26 1.48 5.42 1.79
N HIS A 27 2.48 5.05 2.59
CA HIS A 27 2.48 3.89 3.48
C HIS A 27 3.42 4.12 4.67
N GLY A 28 3.46 3.17 5.58
CA GLY A 28 4.46 3.05 6.64
C GLY A 28 5.67 2.22 6.20
N MET A 29 6.39 1.63 7.17
CA MET A 29 7.61 0.85 6.92
C MET A 29 7.81 -0.19 8.02
N ILE A 30 8.08 -1.43 7.64
CA ILE A 30 8.47 -2.50 8.58
C ILE A 30 9.98 -2.65 8.55
N ALA A 31 10.60 -2.69 9.74
CA ALA A 31 12.01 -3.01 9.88
C ALA A 31 12.19 -4.51 10.11
N PHE A 32 13.06 -5.15 9.34
CA PHE A 32 13.41 -6.56 9.52
C PHE A 32 14.52 -6.73 10.56
N LYS A 33 14.28 -7.56 11.56
CA LYS A 33 15.29 -7.92 12.56
C LYS A 33 16.25 -8.97 12.03
N ASP A 34 15.76 -9.87 11.20
CA ASP A 34 16.50 -11.00 10.62
C ASP A 34 16.38 -11.00 9.09
N ARG A 35 17.31 -11.69 8.42
CA ARG A 35 17.27 -11.92 6.98
C ARG A 35 16.37 -13.11 6.59
N ASN A 36 15.27 -13.30 7.34
CA ASN A 36 14.30 -14.32 6.99
C ASN A 36 13.40 -13.82 5.87
N PHE A 37 13.19 -14.63 4.84
CA PHE A 37 12.35 -14.31 3.69
C PHE A 37 11.77 -15.59 3.10
N VAL A 38 10.71 -15.45 2.32
CA VAL A 38 10.12 -16.52 1.52
C VAL A 38 10.57 -16.33 0.08
N ALA A 39 11.18 -17.34 -0.52
CA ALA A 39 11.54 -17.35 -1.94
C ALA A 39 10.66 -18.34 -2.69
N LEU A 40 9.86 -17.83 -3.63
CA LEU A 40 8.87 -18.64 -4.36
C LEU A 40 9.55 -19.67 -5.28
N ASP A 41 10.72 -19.32 -5.88
CA ASP A 41 11.52 -20.24 -6.72
C ASP A 41 12.07 -21.47 -5.98
N LYS A 42 12.01 -21.48 -4.64
CA LYS A 42 12.33 -22.65 -3.81
C LYS A 42 11.12 -23.53 -3.54
N MET A 43 9.94 -23.06 -3.88
CA MET A 43 8.69 -23.73 -3.58
C MET A 43 8.05 -24.32 -4.83
N VAL A 44 8.14 -23.60 -5.96
CA VAL A 44 7.53 -23.96 -7.25
C VAL A 44 8.50 -23.67 -8.39
N ASP A 45 8.31 -24.33 -9.51
CA ASP A 45 9.08 -24.08 -10.73
C ASP A 45 8.54 -22.84 -11.45
N LEU A 46 9.33 -21.78 -11.44
CA LEU A 46 9.02 -20.49 -12.08
C LEU A 46 9.89 -20.24 -13.33
N GLN A 47 10.54 -21.27 -13.86
CA GLN A 47 11.40 -21.11 -15.05
C GLN A 47 10.58 -20.59 -16.25
N GLY A 48 10.98 -19.43 -16.78
CA GLY A 48 10.34 -18.79 -17.92
C GLY A 48 9.05 -18.02 -17.61
N VAL A 49 8.63 -17.96 -16.35
CA VAL A 49 7.49 -17.13 -15.93
C VAL A 49 7.95 -15.66 -15.88
N PRO A 50 7.34 -14.75 -16.67
CA PRO A 50 7.63 -13.33 -16.56
C PRO A 50 7.29 -12.78 -15.16
N GLU A 51 8.11 -11.84 -14.68
CA GLU A 51 7.94 -11.24 -13.37
C GLU A 51 8.29 -9.74 -13.38
N VAL A 52 7.69 -8.98 -12.47
CA VAL A 52 8.06 -7.59 -12.18
C VAL A 52 8.00 -7.37 -10.67
N GLY A 53 9.16 -7.14 -10.04
CA GLY A 53 9.24 -7.11 -8.58
C GLY A 53 8.90 -8.48 -7.99
N ASP A 54 7.88 -8.55 -7.17
CA ASP A 54 7.39 -9.79 -6.54
C ASP A 54 6.09 -10.31 -7.19
N HIS A 55 5.70 -9.77 -8.35
CA HIS A 55 4.50 -10.15 -9.10
C HIS A 55 4.83 -11.12 -10.23
N LEU A 56 4.00 -12.15 -10.38
CA LEU A 56 4.12 -13.19 -11.38
C LEU A 56 3.12 -12.97 -12.53
N TYR A 57 3.58 -13.15 -13.78
CA TYR A 57 2.75 -12.96 -14.98
C TYR A 57 2.83 -14.19 -15.91
N PRO A 58 2.34 -15.37 -15.48
CA PRO A 58 2.27 -16.55 -16.35
C PRO A 58 1.44 -16.24 -17.59
N GLU A 59 1.89 -16.73 -18.75
CA GLU A 59 1.26 -16.39 -20.04
C GLU A 59 -0.07 -17.10 -20.29
N THR A 60 -0.26 -18.28 -19.69
CA THR A 60 -1.43 -19.10 -19.92
C THR A 60 -2.23 -19.34 -18.64
N GLU A 61 -3.55 -19.52 -18.78
CA GLU A 61 -4.42 -19.88 -17.65
C GLU A 61 -3.99 -21.20 -16.99
N ALA A 62 -3.44 -22.13 -17.77
CA ALA A 62 -2.95 -23.41 -17.24
C ALA A 62 -1.72 -23.22 -16.34
N GLU A 63 -0.81 -22.29 -16.68
CA GLU A 63 0.34 -21.93 -15.85
C GLU A 63 -0.08 -21.20 -14.59
N LYS A 64 -1.00 -20.23 -14.69
CA LYS A 64 -1.57 -19.54 -13.53
C LYS A 64 -2.15 -20.51 -12.54
N GLU A 65 -3.00 -21.43 -13.03
CA GLU A 65 -3.63 -22.44 -12.21
C GLU A 65 -2.60 -23.38 -11.57
N LYS A 66 -1.62 -23.84 -12.34
CA LYS A 66 -0.55 -24.71 -11.84
C LYS A 66 0.21 -24.04 -10.69
N ILE A 67 0.70 -22.80 -10.89
CA ILE A 67 1.47 -22.05 -9.88
C ILE A 67 0.62 -21.82 -8.65
N TYR A 68 -0.65 -21.41 -8.83
CA TYR A 68 -1.60 -21.21 -7.74
C TYR A 68 -1.75 -22.46 -6.87
N GLU A 69 -2.06 -23.60 -7.48
CA GLU A 69 -2.28 -24.85 -6.76
C GLU A 69 -0.99 -25.35 -6.09
N GLU A 70 0.16 -25.24 -6.76
CA GLU A 70 1.45 -25.64 -6.20
C GLU A 70 1.86 -24.79 -4.99
N LEU A 71 1.62 -23.48 -5.00
CA LEU A 71 1.87 -22.60 -3.86
C LEU A 71 0.88 -22.84 -2.73
N LYS A 72 -0.40 -23.00 -3.06
CA LYS A 72 -1.47 -23.23 -2.08
C LYS A 72 -1.27 -24.52 -1.27
N VAL A 73 -0.82 -25.58 -1.93
CA VAL A 73 -0.55 -26.88 -1.27
C VAL A 73 0.61 -26.80 -0.27
N LYS A 74 1.48 -25.79 -0.37
CA LYS A 74 2.56 -25.59 0.62
C LYS A 74 2.03 -25.27 2.01
N ASP A 75 0.84 -24.68 2.11
CA ASP A 75 0.19 -24.32 3.38
C ASP A 75 1.12 -23.53 4.32
N ASP A 76 1.89 -22.61 3.72
CA ASP A 76 2.86 -21.82 4.46
C ASP A 76 2.13 -20.65 5.15
N PRO A 77 2.17 -20.54 6.49
CA PRO A 77 1.42 -19.52 7.22
C PRO A 77 1.94 -18.09 7.01
N ARG A 78 3.11 -17.93 6.39
CA ARG A 78 3.74 -16.62 6.17
C ARG A 78 3.13 -15.83 5.02
N PHE A 79 2.38 -16.48 4.14
CA PHE A 79 1.70 -15.82 3.02
C PHE A 79 0.38 -16.51 2.65
N ALA A 80 -0.50 -15.75 2.00
CA ALA A 80 -1.68 -16.30 1.33
C ALA A 80 -1.48 -16.23 -0.18
N VAL A 81 -2.13 -17.16 -0.91
CA VAL A 81 -2.12 -17.16 -2.36
C VAL A 81 -3.56 -17.03 -2.86
N TYR A 82 -3.77 -16.07 -3.74
CA TYR A 82 -5.06 -15.78 -4.35
C TYR A 82 -4.98 -15.86 -5.87
N ARG A 83 -6.03 -16.33 -6.52
CA ARG A 83 -6.25 -15.95 -7.91
C ARG A 83 -6.60 -14.46 -7.93
N LEU A 84 -6.18 -13.74 -8.95
CA LEU A 84 -6.43 -12.29 -9.05
C LEU A 84 -7.88 -11.90 -8.79
N LYS A 85 -8.84 -12.69 -9.31
CA LYS A 85 -10.28 -12.47 -9.11
C LYS A 85 -10.78 -12.70 -7.67
N ASP A 86 -10.02 -13.41 -6.86
CA ASP A 86 -10.37 -13.83 -5.49
C ASP A 86 -9.60 -13.03 -4.43
N VAL A 87 -8.80 -12.03 -4.84
CA VAL A 87 -8.09 -11.14 -3.91
C VAL A 87 -9.11 -10.41 -3.03
N PRO A 88 -8.87 -10.31 -1.71
CA PRO A 88 -9.77 -9.62 -0.79
C PRO A 88 -10.05 -8.17 -1.21
N ALA A 89 -11.32 -7.78 -1.20
CA ALA A 89 -11.78 -6.48 -1.71
C ALA A 89 -11.13 -5.27 -1.00
N GLN A 90 -10.74 -5.42 0.27
CA GLN A 90 -10.06 -4.38 1.04
C GLN A 90 -8.66 -4.02 0.50
N LEU A 91 -8.06 -4.85 -0.35
CA LEU A 91 -6.77 -4.56 -0.98
C LEU A 91 -6.91 -3.68 -2.24
N HIS A 92 -8.13 -3.45 -2.72
CA HIS A 92 -8.44 -2.59 -3.87
C HIS A 92 -7.72 -2.95 -5.19
N TYR A 93 -7.40 -4.23 -5.40
CA TYR A 93 -6.74 -4.68 -6.63
C TYR A 93 -7.72 -4.71 -7.83
N ASP A 94 -9.02 -4.87 -7.56
CA ASP A 94 -10.13 -4.83 -8.53
C ASP A 94 -9.91 -5.69 -9.79
N GLY A 95 -9.21 -6.81 -9.66
CA GLY A 95 -8.90 -7.73 -10.77
C GLY A 95 -8.00 -7.14 -11.86
N ASN A 96 -7.21 -6.12 -11.56
CA ASN A 96 -6.32 -5.49 -12.53
C ASN A 96 -5.17 -6.42 -12.91
N ALA A 97 -5.03 -6.72 -14.19
CA ALA A 97 -3.99 -7.62 -14.72
C ALA A 97 -2.54 -7.17 -14.42
N ARG A 98 -2.33 -5.92 -13.99
CA ARG A 98 -1.01 -5.41 -13.57
C ARG A 98 -0.57 -5.94 -12.22
N GLU A 99 -1.48 -6.52 -11.44
CA GLU A 99 -1.18 -7.11 -10.13
C GLU A 99 -0.61 -8.53 -10.25
N GLY A 100 -0.56 -9.10 -11.46
CA GLY A 100 -0.16 -10.48 -11.67
C GLY A 100 -1.27 -11.48 -11.31
N ASP A 101 -1.01 -12.77 -11.59
CA ASP A 101 -1.91 -13.87 -11.25
C ASP A 101 -1.11 -15.20 -11.27
N PRO A 102 -0.94 -15.92 -10.14
CA PRO A 102 -1.54 -15.64 -8.84
C PRO A 102 -0.89 -14.46 -8.08
N VAL A 103 -1.67 -13.89 -7.16
CA VAL A 103 -1.21 -12.89 -6.20
C VAL A 103 -0.76 -13.58 -4.92
N VAL A 104 0.43 -13.25 -4.45
CA VAL A 104 0.98 -13.78 -3.18
C VAL A 104 1.04 -12.64 -2.18
N GLU A 105 0.22 -12.72 -1.14
CA GLU A 105 0.08 -11.70 -0.10
C GLU A 105 0.80 -12.15 1.18
N PRO A 106 1.84 -11.43 1.65
CA PRO A 106 2.49 -11.76 2.90
C PRO A 106 1.59 -11.50 4.11
N LEU A 107 1.49 -12.49 5.00
CA LEU A 107 0.68 -12.45 6.23
C LEU A 107 1.50 -12.10 7.48
N GLU A 108 2.82 -12.15 7.39
CA GLU A 108 3.75 -11.84 8.46
C GLU A 108 4.78 -10.80 7.99
N ALA A 109 5.52 -10.19 8.92
CA ALA A 109 6.60 -9.24 8.63
C ALA A 109 7.84 -9.93 8.02
N VAL A 110 7.61 -10.74 6.99
CA VAL A 110 8.62 -11.51 6.25
C VAL A 110 8.47 -11.18 4.78
N PRO A 111 9.53 -10.69 4.10
CA PRO A 111 9.45 -10.44 2.68
C PRO A 111 9.16 -11.72 1.88
N VAL A 112 8.28 -11.63 0.92
CA VAL A 112 8.09 -12.65 -0.11
C VAL A 112 8.83 -12.16 -1.35
N THR A 113 9.61 -13.01 -1.98
CA THR A 113 10.35 -12.70 -3.21
C THR A 113 10.16 -13.80 -4.22
N VAL A 114 10.25 -13.48 -5.50
CA VAL A 114 10.24 -14.50 -6.55
C VAL A 114 11.52 -15.33 -6.47
N HIS A 115 12.68 -14.69 -6.40
CA HIS A 115 13.98 -15.36 -6.39
C HIS A 115 14.72 -15.24 -5.06
N ALA A 116 15.37 -16.34 -4.63
CA ALA A 116 16.15 -16.39 -3.40
C ALA A 116 17.33 -15.39 -3.38
N ASN A 117 17.97 -15.15 -4.52
CA ASN A 117 19.09 -14.20 -4.62
C ASN A 117 18.68 -12.73 -4.51
N SER A 118 17.43 -12.39 -4.77
CA SER A 118 16.91 -11.04 -4.59
C SER A 118 16.91 -10.58 -3.13
N ALA A 119 16.82 -11.52 -2.18
CA ALA A 119 16.80 -11.22 -0.76
C ALA A 119 18.15 -10.75 -0.19
N GLU A 120 19.27 -11.11 -0.80
CA GLU A 120 20.61 -10.73 -0.34
C GLU A 120 20.88 -9.23 -0.47
N THR A 121 20.22 -8.56 -1.42
CA THR A 121 20.37 -7.13 -1.72
C THR A 121 19.29 -6.26 -1.10
N ARG A 122 18.28 -6.84 -0.45
CA ARG A 122 17.18 -6.10 0.14
C ARG A 122 17.61 -5.20 1.30
N SER A 123 16.92 -4.08 1.43
CA SER A 123 17.08 -3.16 2.57
C SER A 123 16.68 -3.86 3.87
N LYS A 124 17.04 -3.24 5.02
CA LYS A 124 16.62 -3.72 6.34
C LYS A 124 15.17 -3.30 6.70
N GLY A 125 14.47 -2.70 5.79
CA GLY A 125 13.08 -2.31 5.92
C GLY A 125 12.40 -2.35 4.56
N ASP A 126 11.10 -2.62 4.57
CA ASP A 126 10.28 -2.71 3.37
C ASP A 126 8.82 -2.36 3.70
N HIS A 127 7.97 -2.34 2.68
CA HIS A 127 6.55 -2.03 2.75
C HIS A 127 5.77 -2.94 1.78
N GLY A 128 4.44 -2.86 1.75
CA GLY A 128 3.61 -3.65 0.86
C GLY A 128 2.80 -4.74 1.57
N TRP A 129 2.63 -4.65 2.88
CA TRP A 129 1.75 -5.54 3.65
C TRP A 129 0.39 -4.89 3.92
N ASP A 130 -0.63 -5.72 4.10
CA ASP A 130 -1.95 -5.26 4.53
C ASP A 130 -1.85 -4.51 5.88
N PRO A 131 -2.21 -3.22 5.95
CA PRO A 131 -2.16 -2.43 7.18
C PRO A 131 -3.13 -2.90 8.27
N GLN A 132 -4.08 -3.78 7.96
CA GLN A 132 -4.94 -4.43 8.95
C GLN A 132 -4.19 -5.52 9.70
N LEU A 133 -3.28 -6.22 9.03
CA LEU A 133 -2.42 -7.24 9.61
C LEU A 133 -1.14 -6.63 10.21
N MET A 134 -0.57 -5.63 9.52
CA MET A 134 0.71 -4.98 9.87
C MET A 134 0.49 -3.50 10.17
N PRO A 135 0.19 -3.12 11.44
CA PRO A 135 -0.08 -1.73 11.80
C PRO A 135 1.03 -0.73 11.44
N ASP A 136 2.28 -1.19 11.33
CA ASP A 136 3.42 -0.37 10.91
C ASP A 136 3.34 0.09 9.45
N MET A 137 2.41 -0.49 8.66
CA MET A 137 2.08 -0.04 7.30
C MET A 137 1.18 1.19 7.28
N LYS A 138 0.59 1.59 8.42
CA LYS A 138 -0.27 2.77 8.46
C LYS A 138 0.52 4.04 8.16
N ALA A 139 -0.07 4.85 7.29
CA ALA A 139 0.43 6.15 6.87
C ALA A 139 0.04 7.25 7.88
N ILE A 140 0.63 8.43 7.72
CA ILE A 140 0.24 9.63 8.46
C ILE A 140 -0.70 10.49 7.62
N PHE A 141 -1.57 11.22 8.31
CA PHE A 141 -2.36 12.30 7.75
C PHE A 141 -2.40 13.48 8.74
N TYR A 142 -1.99 14.64 8.25
CA TYR A 142 -2.10 15.92 8.95
C TYR A 142 -2.55 16.99 7.96
N ALA A 143 -3.46 17.86 8.38
CA ALA A 143 -3.90 18.97 7.55
C ALA A 143 -4.16 20.21 8.41
N GLU A 144 -3.76 21.37 7.91
CA GLU A 144 -4.05 22.68 8.49
C GLU A 144 -4.20 23.73 7.40
N GLY A 145 -4.91 24.80 7.70
CA GLY A 145 -5.07 25.93 6.80
C GLY A 145 -6.44 26.59 6.87
N PRO A 146 -6.72 27.56 5.99
CA PRO A 146 -7.97 28.32 6.01
C PRO A 146 -9.21 27.46 5.75
N ASP A 147 -9.12 26.43 4.91
CA ASP A 147 -10.24 25.55 4.56
C ASP A 147 -10.31 24.29 5.41
N VAL A 148 -9.39 24.14 6.38
CA VAL A 148 -9.31 23.01 7.31
C VAL A 148 -9.82 23.43 8.69
N LYS A 149 -10.66 22.61 9.31
CA LYS A 149 -11.14 22.84 10.69
C LYS A 149 -10.02 22.52 11.69
N PRO A 150 -9.66 23.45 12.59
CA PRO A 150 -8.63 23.19 13.59
C PRO A 150 -9.13 22.21 14.67
N GLY A 151 -8.20 21.39 15.19
CA GLY A 151 -8.43 20.52 16.34
C GLY A 151 -9.30 19.30 16.07
N VAL A 152 -9.68 19.03 14.83
CA VAL A 152 -10.43 17.82 14.46
C VAL A 152 -9.48 16.62 14.47
N LYS A 153 -9.92 15.53 15.09
CA LYS A 153 -9.27 14.22 15.01
C LYS A 153 -10.20 13.25 14.30
N VAL A 154 -9.70 12.57 13.30
CA VAL A 154 -10.39 11.49 12.58
C VAL A 154 -9.78 10.15 12.97
N GLY A 155 -10.59 9.09 12.91
CA GLY A 155 -10.08 7.72 13.06
C GLY A 155 -9.18 7.32 11.90
N THR A 156 -8.56 6.15 11.97
CA THR A 156 -7.85 5.55 10.83
C THR A 156 -8.80 5.39 9.65
N PHE A 157 -8.35 5.77 8.47
CA PHE A 157 -9.11 5.68 7.24
C PHE A 157 -8.23 5.19 6.10
N GLU A 158 -8.85 4.72 5.02
CA GLU A 158 -8.14 4.24 3.83
C GLU A 158 -7.65 5.41 2.97
N ASN A 159 -6.43 5.28 2.43
CA ASN A 159 -5.73 6.32 1.68
C ASN A 159 -6.50 6.76 0.41
N VAL A 160 -7.32 5.89 -0.16
CA VAL A 160 -8.21 6.19 -1.31
C VAL A 160 -9.13 7.40 -1.05
N ASN A 161 -9.43 7.72 0.22
CA ASN A 161 -10.28 8.86 0.59
C ASN A 161 -9.59 10.23 0.46
N LEU A 162 -8.27 10.27 0.33
CA LEU A 162 -7.51 11.53 0.19
C LEU A 162 -7.80 12.25 -1.12
N TYR A 163 -8.00 11.50 -2.20
CA TYR A 163 -8.30 12.09 -3.50
C TYR A 163 -9.54 12.99 -3.46
N ASP A 164 -10.64 12.48 -2.88
CA ASP A 164 -11.88 13.23 -2.75
C ASP A 164 -11.72 14.48 -1.85
N PHE A 165 -10.92 14.35 -0.76
CA PHE A 165 -10.66 15.44 0.15
C PHE A 165 -9.89 16.58 -0.53
N VAL A 166 -8.77 16.26 -1.18
CA VAL A 166 -7.91 17.25 -1.86
C VAL A 166 -8.64 17.89 -3.03
N ALA A 167 -9.28 17.10 -3.87
CA ALA A 167 -10.07 17.61 -5.00
C ALA A 167 -11.20 18.53 -4.53
N GLY A 168 -11.81 18.19 -3.40
CA GLY A 168 -12.83 19.03 -2.79
C GLY A 168 -12.30 20.38 -2.31
N LEU A 169 -11.12 20.45 -1.65
CA LEU A 169 -10.49 21.71 -1.26
C LEU A 169 -10.19 22.58 -2.48
N LEU A 170 -9.74 21.97 -3.57
CA LEU A 170 -9.46 22.65 -4.84
C LEU A 170 -10.70 23.01 -5.67
N GLY A 171 -11.90 22.66 -5.21
CA GLY A 171 -13.14 22.89 -5.95
C GLY A 171 -13.24 22.09 -7.26
N LEU A 172 -12.49 20.99 -7.38
CA LEU A 172 -12.46 20.16 -8.57
C LEU A 172 -13.61 19.15 -8.59
N LYS A 173 -14.07 18.82 -9.79
CA LYS A 173 -15.04 17.74 -9.98
C LYS A 173 -14.32 16.40 -9.85
N VAL A 174 -14.76 15.61 -8.90
CA VAL A 174 -14.23 14.26 -8.63
C VAL A 174 -14.81 13.27 -9.65
N GLY A 175 -13.94 12.45 -10.25
CA GLY A 175 -14.33 11.30 -11.05
C GLY A 175 -14.73 10.10 -10.19
N LYS A 176 -15.18 9.00 -10.83
CA LYS A 176 -15.41 7.72 -10.15
C LYS A 176 -14.07 7.21 -9.57
N ASN A 177 -14.07 6.87 -8.30
CA ASN A 177 -12.94 6.32 -7.56
C ASN A 177 -13.46 5.44 -6.41
N ASP A 178 -12.57 4.86 -5.61
CA ASP A 178 -12.89 3.97 -4.50
C ASP A 178 -13.05 4.71 -3.15
N GLY A 179 -12.84 6.03 -3.13
CA GLY A 179 -12.97 6.87 -1.93
C GLY A 179 -14.42 7.20 -1.58
N ASP A 180 -14.66 7.44 -0.29
CA ASP A 180 -15.89 8.06 0.23
C ASP A 180 -15.58 9.48 0.74
N LYS A 181 -16.09 10.49 0.02
CA LYS A 181 -15.96 11.92 0.38
C LYS A 181 -16.43 12.26 1.79
N LYS A 182 -17.29 11.41 2.40
CA LYS A 182 -17.83 11.65 3.74
C LYS A 182 -16.80 11.42 4.83
N VAL A 183 -15.80 10.58 4.59
CA VAL A 183 -14.79 10.18 5.59
C VAL A 183 -14.01 11.38 6.10
N LEU A 184 -13.54 12.25 5.21
CA LEU A 184 -12.78 13.45 5.56
C LEU A 184 -13.62 14.75 5.51
N GLN A 185 -14.92 14.68 5.24
CA GLN A 185 -15.83 15.82 5.30
C GLN A 185 -15.78 16.57 6.65
N PRO A 186 -15.69 15.89 7.81
CA PRO A 186 -15.59 16.57 9.11
C PRO A 186 -14.38 17.49 9.24
N VAL A 187 -13.31 17.25 8.47
CA VAL A 187 -12.05 18.00 8.47
C VAL A 187 -12.18 19.33 7.71
N ARG A 188 -13.10 19.42 6.74
CA ARG A 188 -13.30 20.64 5.93
C ARG A 188 -14.16 21.67 6.67
N ARG A 189 -13.88 22.94 6.42
CA ARG A 189 -14.76 24.05 6.81
C ARG A 189 -15.95 24.19 5.90
#